data_ac5f979336c3949935aba31be870c2c5
#
_entry.id   ac5f979336c3949935aba31be870c2c5
#
_cell.length_a   1.000
_cell.length_b   1.000
_cell.length_c   1.000
_cell.angle_alpha   90.00
_cell.angle_beta   90.00
_cell.angle_gamma   90.00
#
_symmetry.space_group_name_H-M   'P 1'
#
loop_
_entity.id
_entity.type
_entity.pdbx_description
1 polymer ?
#
loop_
_entity_poly.entity_id
_entity_poly.type
_entity_poly.pdbx_seq_one_letter_code
_entity_poly.pdbx_strand_id
1 'polypeptide(L)'
;MKDAQDEALEIVRRQQEAWNRGDAAGYSQVCDENLSFTNIVGEMVFGRQAFEAKHAFIFSHIFKGSRLEMDVRRIQFPAPNVALVDIVCSLRDYAALPPGVSPRPDGLLRTCLLEVLMRSEAGWRVVAYHNVDVKV
;
A
#
# COMPACT_ATOMS: atom_id res chain seq x y z
N MET A 1 -18.53 -16.59 8.58
CA MET A 1 -18.57 -15.11 8.59
C MET A 1 -17.18 -14.59 8.89
N LYS A 2 -16.69 -13.65 8.10
CA LYS A 2 -15.39 -13.02 8.34
C LYS A 2 -15.51 -11.97 9.42
N ASP A 3 -14.57 -11.94 10.36
CA ASP A 3 -14.48 -10.87 11.32
C ASP A 3 -13.72 -9.68 10.71
N ALA A 4 -13.66 -8.56 11.43
CA ALA A 4 -13.03 -7.34 10.93
C ALA A 4 -11.53 -7.53 10.67
N GLN A 5 -10.86 -8.34 11.48
CA GLN A 5 -9.45 -8.63 11.27
C GLN A 5 -9.24 -9.40 9.96
N ASP A 6 -10.07 -10.39 9.69
CA ASP A 6 -10.01 -11.15 8.43
C ASP A 6 -10.27 -10.25 7.23
N GLU A 7 -11.21 -9.31 7.34
CA GLU A 7 -11.50 -8.35 6.27
C GLU A 7 -10.31 -7.42 6.00
N ALA A 8 -9.63 -6.96 7.06
CA ALA A 8 -8.44 -6.13 6.90
C ALA A 8 -7.31 -6.92 6.23
N LEU A 9 -7.08 -8.16 6.64
CA LEU A 9 -6.08 -9.03 6.01
C LEU A 9 -6.41 -9.30 4.54
N GLU A 10 -7.68 -9.45 4.21
CA GLU A 10 -8.12 -9.64 2.83
C GLU A 10 -7.82 -8.44 1.95
N ILE A 11 -7.98 -7.22 2.48
CA ILE A 11 -7.64 -5.99 1.77
C ILE A 11 -6.14 -5.99 1.43
N VAL A 12 -5.29 -6.30 2.38
CA VAL A 12 -3.84 -6.34 2.16
C VAL A 12 -3.48 -7.42 1.13
N ARG A 13 -4.12 -8.59 1.21
CA ARG A 13 -3.89 -9.67 0.26
C ARG A 13 -4.25 -9.24 -1.17
N ARG A 14 -5.38 -8.56 -1.34
CA ARG A 14 -5.80 -8.02 -2.65
C ARG A 14 -4.80 -7.01 -3.19
N GLN A 15 -4.28 -6.15 -2.33
CA GLN A 15 -3.26 -5.18 -2.73
C GLN A 15 -2.00 -5.88 -3.22
N GLN A 16 -1.50 -6.85 -2.47
CA GLN A 16 -0.30 -7.59 -2.84
C GLN A 16 -0.49 -8.30 -4.19
N GLU A 17 -1.60 -8.99 -4.37
CA GLU A 17 -1.89 -9.69 -5.62
C GLU A 17 -2.00 -8.74 -6.81
N ALA A 18 -2.67 -7.59 -6.62
CA ALA A 18 -2.82 -6.59 -7.68
C ALA A 18 -1.46 -6.01 -8.08
N TRP A 19 -0.62 -5.65 -7.11
CA TRP A 19 0.73 -5.18 -7.39
C TRP A 19 1.50 -6.20 -8.24
N ASN A 20 1.46 -7.46 -7.81
CA ASN A 20 2.27 -8.52 -8.42
C ASN A 20 1.81 -8.91 -9.83
N ARG A 21 0.62 -8.48 -10.25
CA ARG A 21 0.20 -8.60 -11.65
C ARG A 21 0.20 -7.26 -12.40
N GLY A 22 0.75 -6.19 -11.77
CA GLY A 22 0.85 -4.86 -12.40
C GLY A 22 -0.49 -4.18 -12.61
N ASP A 23 -1.45 -4.45 -11.74
CA ASP A 23 -2.83 -3.98 -11.87
C ASP A 23 -3.07 -2.78 -10.96
N ALA A 24 -2.87 -1.58 -11.48
CA ALA A 24 -3.05 -0.34 -10.71
C ALA A 24 -4.51 -0.13 -10.29
N ALA A 25 -5.46 -0.48 -11.15
CA ALA A 25 -6.88 -0.39 -10.83
C ALA A 25 -7.24 -1.32 -9.66
N GLY A 26 -6.76 -2.56 -9.70
CA GLY A 26 -6.97 -3.53 -8.61
C GLY A 26 -6.31 -3.10 -7.31
N TYR A 27 -5.10 -2.53 -7.39
CA TYR A 27 -4.38 -2.03 -6.22
C TYR A 27 -5.11 -0.88 -5.54
N SER A 28 -5.80 -0.05 -6.33
CA SER A 28 -6.52 1.14 -5.86
C SER A 28 -7.97 0.85 -5.47
N GLN A 29 -8.51 -0.29 -5.88
CA GLN A 29 -9.93 -0.61 -5.70
C GLN A 29 -10.37 -0.61 -4.23
N VAL A 30 -9.47 -0.99 -3.32
CA VAL A 30 -9.74 -1.05 -1.89
C VAL A 30 -9.67 0.31 -1.21
N CYS A 31 -9.30 1.35 -1.94
CA CYS A 31 -9.13 2.70 -1.41
C CYS A 31 -10.44 3.49 -1.47
N ASP A 32 -10.61 4.37 -0.49
CA ASP A 32 -11.70 5.34 -0.48
C ASP A 32 -11.48 6.41 -1.55
N GLU A 33 -12.58 7.00 -2.02
CA GLU A 33 -12.53 8.08 -3.02
C GLU A 33 -11.66 9.26 -2.56
N ASN A 34 -11.64 9.52 -1.25
CA ASN A 34 -10.95 10.66 -0.65
C ASN A 34 -9.65 10.23 0.06
N LEU A 35 -9.02 9.18 -0.42
CA LEU A 35 -7.79 8.64 0.15
C LEU A 35 -6.74 9.73 0.36
N SER A 36 -6.08 9.72 1.54
CA SER A 36 -4.88 10.51 1.81
C SER A 36 -3.66 9.62 1.60
N PHE A 37 -2.83 9.95 0.62
CA PHE A 37 -1.68 9.15 0.23
C PHE A 37 -0.40 9.95 0.34
N THR A 38 0.59 9.42 1.06
CA THR A 38 1.95 9.96 1.09
C THR A 38 2.91 8.83 0.71
N ASN A 39 3.70 9.05 -0.34
CA ASN A 39 4.65 8.05 -0.81
C ASN A 39 5.98 8.12 -0.05
N ILE A 40 6.90 7.22 -0.39
CA ILE A 40 8.18 7.07 0.33
C ILE A 40 9.14 8.24 0.16
N VAL A 41 8.90 9.13 -0.79
CA VAL A 41 9.70 10.35 -0.97
C VAL A 41 9.00 11.59 -0.41
N GLY A 42 7.87 11.40 0.29
CA GLY A 42 7.16 12.49 0.95
C GLY A 42 6.20 13.27 0.06
N GLU A 43 5.86 12.75 -1.11
CA GLU A 43 4.88 13.38 -1.98
C GLU A 43 3.47 13.04 -1.50
N MET A 44 2.64 14.06 -1.28
CA MET A 44 1.25 13.90 -0.85
C MET A 44 0.32 14.00 -2.05
N VAL A 45 -0.58 13.05 -2.17
CA VAL A 45 -1.56 12.96 -3.24
C VAL A 45 -2.90 12.59 -2.62
N PHE A 46 -3.98 13.19 -3.12
CA PHE A 46 -5.30 12.99 -2.55
C PHE A 46 -6.25 12.38 -3.56
N GLY A 47 -6.99 11.38 -3.09
CA GLY A 47 -8.02 10.71 -3.87
C GLY A 47 -7.55 9.43 -4.55
N ARG A 48 -8.52 8.52 -4.72
CA ARG A 48 -8.28 7.21 -5.32
C ARG A 48 -7.80 7.31 -6.77
N GLN A 49 -8.38 8.23 -7.55
CA GLN A 49 -8.01 8.38 -8.96
C GLN A 49 -6.54 8.78 -9.11
N ALA A 50 -6.08 9.73 -8.31
CA ALA A 50 -4.69 10.17 -8.34
C ALA A 50 -3.75 9.05 -7.87
N PHE A 51 -4.14 8.30 -6.85
CA PHE A 51 -3.41 7.13 -6.36
C PHE A 51 -3.27 6.08 -7.47
N GLU A 52 -4.36 5.78 -8.15
CA GLU A 52 -4.35 4.82 -9.27
C GLU A 52 -3.43 5.28 -10.39
N ALA A 53 -3.52 6.55 -10.79
CA ALA A 53 -2.70 7.10 -11.87
C ALA A 53 -1.21 7.03 -11.53
N LYS A 54 -0.84 7.32 -10.29
CA LYS A 54 0.54 7.19 -9.81
C LYS A 54 1.04 5.75 -9.92
N HIS A 55 0.24 4.79 -9.50
CA HIS A 55 0.64 3.38 -9.56
C HIS A 55 0.67 2.85 -10.98
N ALA A 56 -0.27 3.27 -11.84
CA ALA A 56 -0.21 2.92 -13.27
C ALA A 56 1.09 3.40 -13.89
N PHE A 57 1.55 4.60 -13.54
CA PHE A 57 2.81 5.14 -14.01
C PHE A 57 4.01 4.31 -13.54
N ILE A 58 4.12 4.05 -12.23
CA ILE A 58 5.28 3.31 -11.70
C ILE A 58 5.29 1.84 -12.16
N PHE A 59 4.12 1.23 -12.37
CA PHE A 59 4.03 -0.15 -12.86
C PHE A 59 4.47 -0.27 -14.32
N SER A 60 4.48 0.82 -15.07
CA SER A 60 4.99 0.83 -16.45
C SER A 60 6.40 1.41 -16.57
N HIS A 61 6.99 1.84 -15.45
CA HIS A 61 8.32 2.48 -15.41
C HIS A 61 9.22 1.79 -14.37
N ILE A 62 9.49 2.48 -13.24
CA ILE A 62 10.50 2.02 -12.27
C ILE A 62 10.14 0.68 -11.60
N PHE A 63 8.86 0.40 -11.43
CA PHE A 63 8.41 -0.81 -10.73
C PHE A 63 7.77 -1.84 -11.67
N LYS A 64 8.02 -1.72 -12.97
CA LYS A 64 7.53 -2.70 -13.95
C LYS A 64 8.10 -4.08 -13.64
N GLY A 65 7.21 -5.07 -13.52
CA GLY A 65 7.59 -6.44 -13.23
C GLY A 65 8.04 -6.69 -11.79
N SER A 66 7.95 -5.68 -10.92
CA SER A 66 8.38 -5.84 -9.54
C SER A 66 7.44 -6.76 -8.74
N ARG A 67 8.00 -7.33 -7.66
CA ARG A 67 7.27 -8.23 -6.77
C ARG A 67 7.23 -7.63 -5.39
N LEU A 68 6.03 -7.50 -4.84
CA LEU A 68 5.77 -6.93 -3.53
C LEU A 68 5.34 -8.02 -2.55
N GLU A 69 5.94 -7.99 -1.36
CA GLU A 69 5.46 -8.76 -0.20
C GLU A 69 5.01 -7.77 0.86
N MET A 70 3.78 -7.92 1.32
CA MET A 70 3.18 -7.08 2.35
C MET A 70 2.97 -7.91 3.61
N ASP A 71 3.84 -7.72 4.60
CA ASP A 71 3.83 -8.47 5.85
C ASP A 71 3.14 -7.65 6.94
N VAL A 72 1.91 -8.03 7.29
CA VAL A 72 1.14 -7.36 8.34
C VAL A 72 1.76 -7.66 9.69
N ARG A 73 2.19 -6.62 10.39
CA ARG A 73 2.81 -6.73 11.71
C ARG A 73 1.81 -6.53 12.83
N ARG A 74 0.80 -5.72 12.62
CA ARG A 74 -0.16 -5.37 13.66
C ARG A 74 -1.44 -4.87 13.02
N ILE A 75 -2.57 -5.27 13.59
CA ILE A 75 -3.88 -4.69 13.30
C ILE A 75 -4.48 -4.25 14.64
N GLN A 76 -4.88 -2.99 14.72
CA GLN A 76 -5.47 -2.42 15.92
C GLN A 76 -6.78 -1.74 15.56
N PHE A 77 -7.79 -1.91 16.39
CA PHE A 77 -9.10 -1.27 16.22
C PHE A 77 -9.29 -0.23 17.34
N PRO A 78 -8.87 1.04 17.11
CA PRO A 78 -9.06 2.09 18.13
C PRO A 78 -10.52 2.49 18.30
N ALA A 79 -11.37 2.15 17.32
CA ALA A 79 -12.82 2.30 17.36
C ALA A 79 -13.44 1.18 16.52
N PRO A 80 -14.74 0.87 16.69
CA PRO A 80 -15.37 -0.28 16.01
C PRO A 80 -15.30 -0.23 14.48
N ASN A 81 -15.25 0.97 13.90
CA ASN A 81 -15.24 1.14 12.44
C ASN A 81 -13.93 1.69 11.92
N VAL A 82 -12.85 1.62 12.72
CA VAL A 82 -11.52 2.12 12.34
C VAL A 82 -10.49 1.03 12.61
N ALA A 83 -9.64 0.76 11.64
CA ALA A 83 -8.50 -0.15 11.80
C ALA A 83 -7.20 0.57 11.45
N LEU A 84 -6.18 0.36 12.27
CA LEU A 84 -4.79 0.73 11.95
C LEU A 84 -4.06 -0.54 11.57
N VAL A 85 -3.46 -0.56 10.38
CA VAL A 85 -2.74 -1.72 9.87
C VAL A 85 -1.30 -1.32 9.62
N ASP A 86 -0.39 -1.89 10.39
CA ASP A 86 1.05 -1.68 10.24
C ASP A 86 1.64 -2.81 9.41
N ILE A 87 2.30 -2.46 8.31
CA ILE A 87 2.77 -3.41 7.31
C ILE A 87 4.24 -3.14 7.00
N VAL A 88 5.05 -4.20 6.95
CA VAL A 88 6.38 -4.10 6.38
C VAL A 88 6.31 -4.60 4.94
N CYS A 89 6.65 -3.72 4.01
CA CYS A 89 6.66 -4.05 2.60
C CYS A 89 8.09 -4.34 2.14
N SER A 90 8.25 -5.35 1.30
CA SER A 90 9.53 -5.67 0.68
C SER A 90 9.30 -5.79 -0.82
N LEU A 91 10.05 -4.99 -1.58
CA LEU A 91 9.93 -4.93 -3.04
C LEU A 91 11.23 -5.41 -3.67
N ARG A 92 11.11 -6.32 -4.63
CA ARG A 92 12.24 -6.84 -5.41
C ARG A 92 11.93 -6.78 -6.90
N ASP A 93 12.93 -7.02 -7.71
CA ASP A 93 12.81 -7.09 -9.19
C ASP A 93 12.32 -5.78 -9.80
N TYR A 94 12.61 -4.65 -9.13
CA TYR A 94 12.30 -3.32 -9.65
C TYR A 94 13.33 -2.93 -10.70
N ALA A 95 12.92 -2.11 -11.68
CA ALA A 95 13.82 -1.64 -12.73
C ALA A 95 14.73 -0.52 -12.22
N ALA A 96 14.18 0.37 -11.36
CA ALA A 96 14.91 1.48 -10.76
C ALA A 96 14.26 1.88 -9.46
N LEU A 97 14.94 2.71 -8.67
CA LEU A 97 14.40 3.30 -7.45
C LEU A 97 14.13 4.79 -7.66
N PRO A 98 13.19 5.37 -6.89
CA PRO A 98 12.98 6.82 -6.95
C PRO A 98 14.25 7.60 -6.60
N PRO A 99 14.42 8.80 -7.14
CA PRO A 99 15.56 9.67 -6.76
C PRO A 99 15.65 9.84 -5.24
N GLY A 100 16.85 9.71 -4.71
CA GLY A 100 17.10 9.84 -3.28
C GLY A 100 16.86 8.56 -2.46
N VAL A 101 16.38 7.51 -3.09
CA VAL A 101 16.18 6.21 -2.44
C VAL A 101 17.28 5.26 -2.87
N SER A 102 18.04 4.74 -1.89
CA SER A 102 19.13 3.81 -2.14
C SER A 102 18.69 2.38 -1.82
N PRO A 103 19.17 1.38 -2.58
CA PRO A 103 18.85 -0.01 -2.28
C PRO A 103 19.52 -0.46 -0.99
N ARG A 104 18.91 -1.42 -0.31
CA ARG A 104 19.51 -2.10 0.82
C ARG A 104 20.63 -3.03 0.31
N PRO A 105 21.55 -3.45 1.21
CA PRO A 105 22.61 -4.40 0.80
C PRO A 105 22.07 -5.71 0.21
N ASP A 106 20.85 -6.12 0.61
CA ASP A 106 20.20 -7.32 0.08
C ASP A 106 19.47 -7.08 -1.26
N GLY A 107 19.51 -5.85 -1.78
CA GLY A 107 18.86 -5.48 -3.03
C GLY A 107 17.37 -5.18 -2.91
N LEU A 108 16.78 -5.31 -1.72
CA LEU A 108 15.36 -5.04 -1.51
C LEU A 108 15.12 -3.55 -1.25
N LEU A 109 13.96 -3.08 -1.69
CA LEU A 109 13.40 -1.84 -1.18
C LEU A 109 12.43 -2.24 -0.05
N ARG A 110 12.74 -1.80 1.16
CA ARG A 110 11.90 -2.10 2.32
C ARG A 110 11.27 -0.83 2.84
N THR A 111 9.95 -0.88 3.09
CA THR A 111 9.22 0.27 3.58
C THR A 111 8.34 -0.13 4.76
N CYS A 112 8.02 0.85 5.60
CA CYS A 112 7.02 0.71 6.64
C CYS A 112 5.79 1.47 6.20
N LEU A 113 4.68 0.76 6.05
CA LEU A 113 3.42 1.29 5.56
C LEU A 113 2.40 1.29 6.68
N LEU A 114 1.79 2.45 6.91
CA LEU A 114 0.60 2.54 7.75
C LEU A 114 -0.62 2.73 6.86
N GLU A 115 -1.58 1.82 6.97
CA GLU A 115 -2.89 2.01 6.38
C GLU A 115 -3.92 2.23 7.48
N VAL A 116 -4.77 3.22 7.29
CA VAL A 116 -5.95 3.43 8.12
C VAL A 116 -7.15 3.00 7.29
N LEU A 117 -7.92 2.07 7.84
CA LEU A 117 -9.14 1.58 7.20
C LEU A 117 -10.35 2.08 7.98
N MET A 118 -11.41 2.43 7.27
CA MET A 118 -12.69 2.76 7.90
C MET A 118 -13.79 1.92 7.27
N ARG A 119 -14.73 1.48 8.11
CA ARG A 119 -15.91 0.75 7.66
C ARG A 119 -17.09 1.69 7.51
N SER A 120 -17.73 1.62 6.36
CA SER A 120 -18.99 2.29 6.05
C SER A 120 -19.99 1.24 5.54
N GLU A 121 -21.13 1.69 5.02
CA GLU A 121 -22.09 0.80 4.37
C GLU A 121 -21.48 0.05 3.18
N ALA A 122 -20.50 0.66 2.52
CA ALA A 122 -19.78 0.05 1.39
C ALA A 122 -18.73 -0.97 1.83
N GLY A 123 -18.55 -1.21 3.13
CA GLY A 123 -17.54 -2.09 3.70
C GLY A 123 -16.28 -1.33 4.12
N TRP A 124 -15.21 -2.08 4.36
CA TRP A 124 -13.93 -1.51 4.76
C TRP A 124 -13.20 -0.92 3.56
N ARG A 125 -12.64 0.29 3.73
CA ARG A 125 -11.86 0.99 2.70
C ARG A 125 -10.62 1.61 3.32
N VAL A 126 -9.54 1.68 2.56
CA VAL A 126 -8.32 2.38 2.97
C VAL A 126 -8.56 3.88 2.81
N VAL A 127 -8.49 4.63 3.91
CA VAL A 127 -8.70 6.08 3.91
C VAL A 127 -7.39 6.85 4.03
N ALA A 128 -6.32 6.21 4.53
CA ALA A 128 -4.99 6.78 4.58
C ALA A 128 -3.95 5.71 4.30
N TYR A 129 -2.92 6.09 3.56
CA TYR A 129 -1.84 5.21 3.13
C TYR A 129 -0.56 6.04 3.20
N HIS A 130 0.24 5.82 4.24
CA HIS A 130 1.48 6.57 4.43
C HIS A 130 2.64 5.60 4.50
N ASN A 131 3.58 5.75 3.58
CA ASN A 131 4.69 4.82 3.41
C ASN A 131 6.01 5.51 3.69
N VAL A 132 6.92 4.82 4.38
CA VAL A 132 8.22 5.35 4.78
C VAL A 132 9.31 4.39 4.35
N ASP A 133 10.32 4.91 3.67
CA ASP A 133 11.51 4.15 3.30
C ASP A 133 12.33 3.82 4.54
N VAL A 134 12.71 2.55 4.69
CA VAL A 134 13.47 2.09 5.86
C VAL A 134 14.95 2.37 5.63
N LYS A 135 15.53 3.20 6.50
CA LYS A 135 16.95 3.58 6.45
C LYS A 135 17.84 2.79 7.42
N VAL A 136 17.22 2.08 8.34
CA VAL A 136 17.95 1.34 9.38
C VAL A 136 17.90 -0.16 9.17
#